data_d0fed63462cb9c1ff12cb77a2367c5e7
#
_entry.id   d0fed63462cb9c1ff12cb77a2367c5e7
#
_cell.length_a   1.000
_cell.length_b   1.000
_cell.length_c   1.000
_cell.angle_alpha   90.00
_cell.angle_beta   90.00
_cell.angle_gamma   90.00
#
_symmetry.space_group_name_H-M   'P 1'
#
loop_
_entity.id
_entity.type
_entity.pdbx_description
1 polymer ?
#
loop_
_entity_poly.entity_id
_entity_poly.type
_entity_poly.pdbx_seq_one_letter_code
_entity_poly.pdbx_strand_id
1 'polypeptide(L)'
;MSAAPQPHLAPISSRMRWTIIGLLCLGMMIAYFDRVNLSVALADSHSETPLKAYLNLTDYDRGALNSAFFWTYAVLQIPAGWVVDRYGVKFPFALGLLFWSLTSAGTALVGSVRQLFAVRLLLGVGESVTTPAGMRWIRYHCSENQRGLAVGLYMAAAKVGPGVGAPLAAWLLALYGWRMMFVLLGLGGLIWLLPWMKLVKDDDRQIEALQAKKSPGTQVPFSRVLASPVIWGTVIGTFCYQYFVYFCMTWMPAYFVERRNLSLNSMGLYTMFSFMGMAVVATLAGWAADRMIARGGDPVRVRKGFTIAGFLVASTELIGALSDSSSVALFFAVFSLSGLGLMTANYWALTQTLIPGAAVGRIVGIQNCAANIPGIVAPLLTGWLKQTTGSYDAPMQAIWVFLLAGVAAYVFLVRKKYAPGGAGTI
;
A
#
# COMPACT_ATOMS: atom_id res chain seq x y z
N MET A 1 -36.61 -23.55 32.33
CA MET A 1 -35.32 -23.69 31.62
C MET A 1 -34.57 -22.36 31.77
N SER A 2 -33.62 -22.31 32.66
CA SER A 2 -32.78 -21.12 32.91
C SER A 2 -31.88 -20.91 31.69
N ALA A 3 -31.98 -19.74 31.04
CA ALA A 3 -31.10 -19.35 29.97
C ALA A 3 -29.65 -19.30 30.50
N ALA A 4 -28.76 -20.09 29.91
CA ALA A 4 -27.35 -20.04 30.25
C ALA A 4 -26.83 -18.59 30.13
N PRO A 5 -26.01 -18.11 31.10
CA PRO A 5 -25.49 -16.75 31.05
C PRO A 5 -24.70 -16.53 29.74
N GLN A 6 -25.10 -15.53 28.97
CA GLN A 6 -24.38 -15.16 27.79
C GLN A 6 -22.96 -14.75 28.19
N PRO A 7 -21.92 -15.26 27.55
CA PRO A 7 -20.56 -14.85 27.83
C PRO A 7 -20.41 -13.36 27.60
N HIS A 8 -20.38 -12.58 28.66
CA HIS A 8 -20.03 -11.16 28.62
C HIS A 8 -18.52 -11.09 28.36
N LEU A 9 -18.15 -10.93 27.05
CA LEU A 9 -16.79 -10.55 26.73
C LEU A 9 -16.52 -9.18 27.37
N ALA A 10 -15.63 -9.15 28.35
CA ALA A 10 -15.23 -7.90 28.97
C ALA A 10 -14.66 -6.97 27.89
N PRO A 11 -15.20 -5.76 27.75
CA PRO A 11 -14.74 -4.83 26.70
C PRO A 11 -13.25 -4.54 26.89
N ILE A 12 -12.49 -4.66 25.82
CA ILE A 12 -11.07 -4.30 25.82
C ILE A 12 -10.94 -2.83 26.22
N SER A 13 -10.07 -2.52 27.20
CA SER A 13 -9.84 -1.13 27.62
C SER A 13 -9.39 -0.27 26.45
N SER A 14 -9.72 1.04 26.47
CA SER A 14 -9.34 1.97 25.42
C SER A 14 -7.80 1.98 25.21
N ARG A 15 -7.03 1.97 26.30
CA ARG A 15 -5.55 1.90 26.24
C ARG A 15 -5.07 0.65 25.50
N MET A 16 -5.59 -0.52 25.84
CA MET A 16 -5.21 -1.78 25.21
C MET A 16 -5.59 -1.80 23.72
N ARG A 17 -6.76 -1.27 23.37
CA ARG A 17 -7.21 -1.15 21.96
C ARG A 17 -6.23 -0.34 21.12
N TRP A 18 -5.85 0.82 21.58
CA TRP A 18 -4.89 1.68 20.86
C TRP A 18 -3.48 1.08 20.81
N THR A 19 -3.06 0.35 21.85
CA THR A 19 -1.81 -0.42 21.85
C THR A 19 -1.82 -1.48 20.76
N ILE A 20 -2.92 -2.23 20.60
CA ILE A 20 -3.03 -3.25 19.54
C ILE A 20 -3.12 -2.61 18.15
N ILE A 21 -3.81 -1.46 18.00
CA ILE A 21 -3.77 -0.71 16.74
C ILE A 21 -2.34 -0.29 16.41
N GLY A 22 -1.57 0.17 17.39
CA GLY A 22 -0.14 0.46 17.21
C GLY A 22 0.67 -0.75 16.76
N LEU A 23 0.40 -1.93 17.32
CA LEU A 23 1.02 -3.19 16.87
C LEU A 23 0.62 -3.56 15.44
N LEU A 24 -0.66 -3.40 15.08
CA LEU A 24 -1.11 -3.59 13.70
C LEU A 24 -0.39 -2.66 12.73
N CYS A 25 -0.27 -1.37 13.09
CA CYS A 25 0.46 -0.38 12.30
C CYS A 25 1.94 -0.77 12.15
N LEU A 26 2.58 -1.23 13.23
CA LEU A 26 3.97 -1.68 13.20
C LEU A 26 4.14 -2.93 12.32
N GLY A 27 3.22 -3.91 12.40
CA GLY A 27 3.21 -5.08 11.52
C GLY A 27 3.07 -4.69 10.04
N MET A 28 2.20 -3.72 9.73
CA MET A 28 2.08 -3.16 8.38
C MET A 28 3.37 -2.46 7.92
N MET A 29 4.02 -1.70 8.81
CA MET A 29 5.32 -1.07 8.49
C MET A 29 6.39 -2.10 8.19
N ILE A 30 6.51 -3.17 8.98
CA ILE A 30 7.47 -4.27 8.77
C ILE A 30 7.25 -4.89 7.38
N ALA A 31 6.01 -5.21 7.01
CA ALA A 31 5.70 -5.73 5.69
C ALA A 31 6.17 -4.78 4.57
N TYR A 32 5.97 -3.48 4.74
CA TYR A 32 6.42 -2.49 3.74
C TYR A 32 7.94 -2.24 3.75
N PHE A 33 8.64 -2.52 4.86
CA PHE A 33 10.11 -2.57 4.87
C PHE A 33 10.60 -3.69 3.95
N ASP A 34 10.04 -4.90 4.08
CA ASP A 34 10.43 -6.05 3.27
C ASP A 34 10.17 -5.85 1.77
N ARG A 35 9.14 -5.07 1.42
CA ARG A 35 8.86 -4.71 0.02
C ARG A 35 9.91 -3.77 -0.57
N VAL A 36 10.44 -2.83 0.20
CA VAL A 36 11.42 -1.85 -0.30
C VAL A 36 12.85 -2.35 -0.23
N ASN A 37 13.16 -3.30 0.64
CA ASN A 37 14.51 -3.83 0.85
C ASN A 37 15.18 -4.32 -0.44
N LEU A 38 14.44 -5.08 -1.26
CA LEU A 38 14.96 -5.57 -2.54
C LEU A 38 15.30 -4.42 -3.49
N SER A 39 14.44 -3.40 -3.55
CA SER A 39 14.67 -2.24 -4.43
C SER A 39 15.91 -1.46 -4.04
N VAL A 40 16.18 -1.34 -2.73
CA VAL A 40 17.41 -0.73 -2.19
C VAL A 40 18.63 -1.60 -2.50
N ALA A 41 18.55 -2.92 -2.27
CA ALA A 41 19.65 -3.84 -2.58
C ALA A 41 19.99 -3.89 -4.08
N LEU A 42 18.97 -3.76 -4.95
CA LEU A 42 19.17 -3.73 -6.41
C LEU A 42 19.61 -2.35 -6.93
N ALA A 43 19.52 -1.30 -6.11
CA ALA A 43 20.03 0.03 -6.45
C ALA A 43 21.52 0.18 -6.15
N ASP A 44 22.08 -0.69 -5.31
CA ASP A 44 23.49 -0.63 -4.93
C ASP A 44 24.40 -0.88 -6.14
N SER A 45 25.32 0.06 -6.35
CA SER A 45 26.39 -0.03 -7.37
C SER A 45 27.77 0.27 -6.76
N HIS A 46 27.86 0.47 -5.45
CA HIS A 46 29.04 0.97 -4.77
C HIS A 46 29.70 -0.06 -3.84
N SER A 47 29.00 -1.14 -3.46
CA SER A 47 29.59 -2.20 -2.65
C SER A 47 30.50 -3.10 -3.49
N GLU A 48 31.42 -3.84 -2.83
CA GLU A 48 32.32 -4.79 -3.49
C GLU A 48 31.56 -5.90 -4.26
N THR A 49 30.41 -6.32 -3.75
CA THR A 49 29.58 -7.37 -4.36
C THR A 49 28.09 -6.98 -4.38
N PRO A 50 27.69 -6.04 -5.26
CA PRO A 50 26.28 -5.66 -5.36
C PRO A 50 25.41 -6.84 -5.76
N LEU A 51 24.19 -6.94 -5.21
CA LEU A 51 23.26 -8.04 -5.54
C LEU A 51 22.99 -8.15 -7.05
N LYS A 52 22.85 -7.00 -7.73
CA LYS A 52 22.63 -6.95 -9.18
C LYS A 52 23.80 -7.60 -9.95
N ALA A 53 25.04 -7.28 -9.59
CA ALA A 53 26.23 -7.85 -10.20
C ALA A 53 26.45 -9.31 -9.81
N TYR A 54 26.21 -9.66 -8.54
CA TYR A 54 26.36 -11.02 -8.04
C TYR A 54 25.48 -12.04 -8.79
N LEU A 55 24.27 -11.66 -9.15
CA LEU A 55 23.32 -12.50 -9.88
C LEU A 55 23.28 -12.22 -11.39
N ASN A 56 24.11 -11.33 -11.92
CA ASN A 56 24.11 -10.88 -13.32
C ASN A 56 22.72 -10.45 -13.82
N LEU A 57 22.02 -9.61 -13.02
CA LEU A 57 20.66 -9.22 -13.31
C LEU A 57 20.57 -8.17 -14.40
N THR A 58 19.69 -8.40 -15.37
CA THR A 58 19.24 -7.37 -16.32
C THR A 58 18.23 -6.42 -15.67
N ASP A 59 17.92 -5.31 -16.35
CA ASP A 59 16.87 -4.40 -15.88
C ASP A 59 15.47 -5.05 -15.96
N TYR A 60 15.25 -5.96 -16.92
CA TYR A 60 14.04 -6.77 -16.98
C TYR A 60 13.92 -7.72 -15.77
N ASP A 61 15.02 -8.44 -15.41
CA ASP A 61 15.04 -9.29 -14.23
C ASP A 61 14.74 -8.52 -12.96
N ARG A 62 15.26 -7.31 -12.82
CA ARG A 62 14.95 -6.41 -11.71
C ARG A 62 13.45 -6.09 -11.63
N GLY A 63 12.85 -5.76 -12.77
CA GLY A 63 11.41 -5.54 -12.87
C GLY A 63 10.60 -6.79 -12.48
N ALA A 64 11.00 -7.95 -13.02
CA ALA A 64 10.37 -9.24 -12.75
C ALA A 64 10.45 -9.64 -11.27
N LEU A 65 11.61 -9.49 -10.63
CA LEU A 65 11.82 -9.79 -9.22
C LEU A 65 10.98 -8.90 -8.28
N ASN A 66 10.87 -7.60 -8.61
CA ASN A 66 10.00 -6.69 -7.85
C ASN A 66 8.53 -7.01 -8.06
N SER A 67 8.12 -7.44 -9.26
CA SER A 67 6.73 -7.80 -9.55
C SER A 67 6.33 -9.15 -8.94
N ALA A 68 7.26 -10.11 -8.83
CA ALA A 68 6.99 -11.48 -8.38
C ALA A 68 6.26 -11.54 -7.04
N PHE A 69 6.59 -10.65 -6.10
CA PHE A 69 5.90 -10.50 -4.84
C PHE A 69 4.38 -10.31 -5.03
N PHE A 70 3.99 -9.43 -5.94
CA PHE A 70 2.58 -9.07 -6.14
C PHE A 70 1.77 -10.17 -6.82
N TRP A 71 2.39 -11.11 -7.53
CA TRP A 71 1.70 -12.23 -8.16
C TRP A 71 1.00 -13.12 -7.12
N THR A 72 1.70 -13.46 -6.06
CA THR A 72 1.13 -14.27 -4.97
C THR A 72 0.35 -13.42 -3.98
N TYR A 73 0.86 -12.25 -3.62
CA TYR A 73 0.19 -11.34 -2.69
C TYR A 73 -1.22 -10.96 -3.13
N ALA A 74 -1.42 -10.58 -4.41
CA ALA A 74 -2.73 -10.16 -4.90
C ALA A 74 -3.73 -11.31 -4.96
N VAL A 75 -3.31 -12.47 -5.45
CA VAL A 75 -4.19 -13.65 -5.60
C VAL A 75 -4.55 -14.23 -4.23
N LEU A 76 -3.59 -14.29 -3.33
CA LEU A 76 -3.77 -14.94 -2.03
C LEU A 76 -4.46 -14.05 -0.99
N GLN A 77 -4.71 -12.78 -1.25
CA GLN A 77 -5.51 -11.94 -0.33
C GLN A 77 -6.93 -12.50 -0.10
N ILE A 78 -7.54 -13.13 -1.11
CA ILE A 78 -8.88 -13.74 -0.98
C ILE A 78 -8.83 -14.97 -0.08
N PRO A 79 -7.98 -15.98 -0.33
CA PRO A 79 -7.79 -17.11 0.58
C PRO A 79 -7.35 -16.70 1.99
N ALA A 80 -6.44 -15.70 2.10
CA ALA A 80 -5.99 -15.18 3.39
C ALA A 80 -7.14 -14.55 4.19
N GLY A 81 -8.02 -13.81 3.51
CA GLY A 81 -9.25 -13.30 4.12
C GLY A 81 -10.12 -14.42 4.67
N TRP A 82 -10.34 -15.49 3.90
CA TRP A 82 -11.08 -16.66 4.37
C TRP A 82 -10.41 -17.36 5.57
N VAL A 83 -9.07 -17.50 5.56
CA VAL A 83 -8.32 -18.05 6.69
C VAL A 83 -8.51 -17.21 7.96
N VAL A 84 -8.43 -15.89 7.82
CA VAL A 84 -8.64 -14.94 8.93
C VAL A 84 -10.09 -15.00 9.42
N ASP A 85 -11.08 -15.14 8.53
CA ASP A 85 -12.49 -15.28 8.90
C ASP A 85 -12.74 -16.59 9.67
N ARG A 86 -12.10 -17.67 9.23
CA ARG A 86 -12.29 -18.99 9.85
C ARG A 86 -11.53 -19.18 11.16
N TYR A 87 -10.30 -18.69 11.25
CA TYR A 87 -9.37 -18.97 12.36
C TYR A 87 -9.12 -17.76 13.29
N GLY A 88 -9.75 -16.62 13.02
CA GLY A 88 -9.51 -15.38 13.77
C GLY A 88 -8.26 -14.64 13.27
N VAL A 89 -7.95 -13.49 13.92
CA VAL A 89 -6.86 -12.62 13.50
C VAL A 89 -5.51 -13.03 14.08
N LYS A 90 -5.50 -13.46 15.33
CA LYS A 90 -4.28 -13.65 16.14
C LYS A 90 -3.27 -14.59 15.49
N PHE A 91 -3.66 -15.83 15.24
CA PHE A 91 -2.75 -16.86 14.73
C PHE A 91 -2.42 -16.70 13.25
N PRO A 92 -3.38 -16.43 12.33
CA PRO A 92 -3.04 -16.20 10.93
C PRO A 92 -2.06 -15.07 10.74
N PHE A 93 -2.21 -13.94 11.45
CA PHE A 93 -1.25 -12.84 11.34
C PHE A 93 0.13 -13.20 11.90
N ALA A 94 0.18 -13.87 13.06
CA ALA A 94 1.44 -14.30 13.65
C ALA A 94 2.19 -15.29 12.77
N LEU A 95 1.50 -16.30 12.22
CA LEU A 95 2.09 -17.28 11.31
C LEU A 95 2.52 -16.65 9.98
N GLY A 96 1.72 -15.73 9.44
CA GLY A 96 2.10 -14.95 8.27
C GLY A 96 3.39 -14.16 8.51
N LEU A 97 3.45 -13.41 9.63
CA LEU A 97 4.65 -12.64 9.99
C LEU A 97 5.87 -13.54 10.19
N LEU A 98 5.74 -14.63 10.93
CA LEU A 98 6.82 -15.60 11.10
C LEU A 98 7.34 -16.09 9.74
N PHE A 99 6.42 -16.52 8.87
CA PHE A 99 6.75 -17.05 7.55
C PHE A 99 7.44 -16.01 6.66
N TRP A 100 6.87 -14.80 6.53
CA TRP A 100 7.51 -13.80 5.67
C TRP A 100 8.82 -13.26 6.24
N SER A 101 8.96 -13.14 7.57
CA SER A 101 10.22 -12.72 8.19
C SER A 101 11.35 -13.72 7.96
N LEU A 102 11.06 -15.02 8.09
CA LEU A 102 12.02 -16.08 7.77
C LEU A 102 12.35 -16.10 6.26
N THR A 103 11.34 -15.89 5.42
CA THR A 103 11.53 -15.80 3.96
C THR A 103 12.39 -14.59 3.58
N SER A 104 12.14 -13.42 4.20
CA SER A 104 12.94 -12.21 4.00
C SER A 104 14.39 -12.44 4.40
N ALA A 105 14.65 -13.00 5.59
CA ALA A 105 15.99 -13.38 6.04
C ALA A 105 16.64 -14.42 5.10
N GLY A 106 15.86 -15.39 4.61
CA GLY A 106 16.29 -16.41 3.65
C GLY A 106 16.78 -15.85 2.31
N THR A 107 16.43 -14.60 1.98
CA THR A 107 17.00 -13.89 0.81
C THR A 107 18.52 -13.84 0.88
N ALA A 108 19.11 -13.82 2.06
CA ALA A 108 20.59 -13.83 2.24
C ALA A 108 21.27 -15.09 1.68
N LEU A 109 20.53 -16.18 1.51
CA LEU A 109 21.07 -17.49 1.08
C LEU A 109 20.96 -17.70 -0.44
N VAL A 110 20.34 -16.77 -1.18
CA VAL A 110 20.12 -16.95 -2.63
C VAL A 110 21.44 -16.88 -3.40
N GLY A 111 21.62 -17.82 -4.34
CA GLY A 111 22.74 -17.88 -5.27
C GLY A 111 22.32 -17.82 -6.73
N SER A 112 21.02 -17.66 -7.03
CA SER A 112 20.51 -17.56 -8.40
C SER A 112 19.26 -16.70 -8.51
N VAL A 113 19.00 -16.17 -9.71
CA VAL A 113 17.80 -15.39 -10.03
C VAL A 113 16.52 -16.18 -9.72
N ARG A 114 16.51 -17.49 -10.06
CA ARG A 114 15.34 -18.36 -9.81
C ARG A 114 15.03 -18.51 -8.31
N GLN A 115 16.07 -18.65 -7.49
CA GLN A 115 15.91 -18.72 -6.03
C GLN A 115 15.37 -17.39 -5.49
N LEU A 116 15.90 -16.26 -5.94
CA LEU A 116 15.41 -14.94 -5.52
C LEU A 116 13.98 -14.73 -5.94
N PHE A 117 13.60 -15.15 -7.16
CA PHE A 117 12.22 -15.09 -7.64
C PHE A 117 11.28 -15.94 -6.77
N ALA A 118 11.68 -17.17 -6.43
CA ALA A 118 10.90 -18.04 -5.55
C ALA A 118 10.71 -17.43 -4.15
N VAL A 119 11.78 -16.86 -3.58
CA VAL A 119 11.70 -16.15 -2.29
C VAL A 119 10.74 -14.97 -2.35
N ARG A 120 10.72 -14.21 -3.46
CA ARG A 120 9.76 -13.10 -3.65
C ARG A 120 8.31 -13.58 -3.72
N LEU A 121 8.05 -14.71 -4.39
CA LEU A 121 6.72 -15.35 -4.38
C LEU A 121 6.32 -15.78 -2.96
N LEU A 122 7.21 -16.44 -2.22
CA LEU A 122 6.95 -16.87 -0.84
C LEU A 122 6.69 -15.69 0.10
N LEU A 123 7.43 -14.58 -0.07
CA LEU A 123 7.19 -13.36 0.69
C LEU A 123 5.76 -12.85 0.49
N GLY A 124 5.28 -12.83 -0.77
CA GLY A 124 3.90 -12.43 -1.08
C GLY A 124 2.85 -13.34 -0.46
N VAL A 125 3.13 -14.66 -0.35
CA VAL A 125 2.26 -15.61 0.38
C VAL A 125 2.12 -15.19 1.84
N GLY A 126 3.24 -15.00 2.54
CA GLY A 126 3.25 -14.66 3.96
C GLY A 126 2.56 -13.33 4.28
N GLU A 127 2.83 -12.31 3.47
CA GLU A 127 2.27 -10.97 3.68
C GLU A 127 0.79 -10.83 3.30
N SER A 128 0.23 -11.75 2.51
CA SER A 128 -1.16 -11.66 2.01
C SER A 128 -2.20 -11.53 3.12
N VAL A 129 -1.90 -12.03 4.32
CA VAL A 129 -2.77 -11.98 5.50
C VAL A 129 -2.84 -10.61 6.16
N THR A 130 -1.85 -9.74 5.94
CA THR A 130 -1.68 -8.49 6.68
C THR A 130 -2.90 -7.58 6.59
N THR A 131 -3.33 -7.23 5.38
CA THR A 131 -4.48 -6.33 5.18
C THR A 131 -5.80 -6.91 5.69
N PRO A 132 -6.23 -8.14 5.33
CA PRO A 132 -7.48 -8.69 5.83
C PRO A 132 -7.49 -8.84 7.35
N ALA A 133 -6.38 -9.26 7.96
CA ALA A 133 -6.30 -9.42 9.42
C ALA A 133 -6.44 -8.08 10.17
N GLY A 134 -5.69 -7.05 9.74
CA GLY A 134 -5.78 -5.73 10.37
C GLY A 134 -7.16 -5.10 10.24
N MET A 135 -7.77 -5.17 9.04
CA MET A 135 -9.11 -4.64 8.80
C MET A 135 -10.18 -5.38 9.60
N ARG A 136 -10.08 -6.72 9.70
CA ARG A 136 -11.00 -7.52 10.51
C ARG A 136 -10.89 -7.15 11.99
N TRP A 137 -9.68 -7.10 12.54
CA TRP A 137 -9.50 -6.75 13.95
C TRP A 137 -10.09 -5.36 14.27
N ILE A 138 -9.80 -4.35 13.46
CA ILE A 138 -10.33 -3.00 13.61
C ILE A 138 -11.87 -2.99 13.54
N ARG A 139 -12.45 -3.75 12.62
CA ARG A 139 -13.90 -3.83 12.44
C ARG A 139 -14.62 -4.31 13.70
N TYR A 140 -14.09 -5.32 14.38
CA TYR A 140 -14.76 -5.95 15.51
C TYR A 140 -14.44 -5.31 16.87
N HIS A 141 -13.26 -4.69 17.00
CA HIS A 141 -12.80 -4.13 18.27
C HIS A 141 -12.92 -2.60 18.38
N CYS A 142 -13.17 -1.89 17.28
CA CYS A 142 -13.37 -0.44 17.28
C CYS A 142 -14.84 -0.07 17.08
N SER A 143 -15.32 0.88 17.89
CA SER A 143 -16.62 1.51 17.69
C SER A 143 -16.67 2.31 16.39
N GLU A 144 -17.86 2.58 15.84
CA GLU A 144 -18.01 3.27 14.55
C GLU A 144 -17.30 4.62 14.50
N ASN A 145 -17.35 5.40 15.59
CA ASN A 145 -16.69 6.70 15.70
C ASN A 145 -15.15 6.63 15.80
N GLN A 146 -14.57 5.47 16.14
CA GLN A 146 -13.13 5.24 16.25
C GLN A 146 -12.55 4.49 15.04
N ARG A 147 -13.41 3.76 14.32
CA ARG A 147 -13.02 2.89 13.22
C ARG A 147 -12.32 3.65 12.08
N GLY A 148 -12.83 4.83 11.73
CA GLY A 148 -12.24 5.66 10.69
C GLY A 148 -10.79 6.06 11.00
N LEU A 149 -10.52 6.51 12.23
CA LEU A 149 -9.18 6.86 12.67
C LEU A 149 -8.25 5.63 12.70
N ALA A 150 -8.74 4.50 13.23
CA ALA A 150 -7.93 3.27 13.30
C ALA A 150 -7.54 2.74 11.91
N VAL A 151 -8.47 2.72 10.96
CA VAL A 151 -8.19 2.37 9.55
C VAL A 151 -7.25 3.38 8.92
N GLY A 152 -7.45 4.68 9.18
CA GLY A 152 -6.59 5.75 8.67
C GLY A 152 -5.14 5.58 9.12
N LEU A 153 -4.90 5.32 10.41
CA LEU A 153 -3.56 5.07 10.95
C LEU A 153 -2.93 3.80 10.37
N TYR A 154 -3.72 2.73 10.25
CA TYR A 154 -3.27 1.47 9.67
C TYR A 154 -2.84 1.63 8.20
N MET A 155 -3.61 2.38 7.41
CA MET A 155 -3.25 2.67 6.02
C MET A 155 -2.09 3.68 5.89
N ALA A 156 -1.97 4.62 6.83
CA ALA A 156 -0.83 5.54 6.89
C ALA A 156 0.48 4.79 7.17
N ALA A 157 0.46 3.76 8.01
CA ALA A 157 1.61 2.91 8.30
C ALA A 157 2.21 2.28 7.03
N ALA A 158 1.37 1.94 6.04
CA ALA A 158 1.80 1.45 4.73
C ALA A 158 2.59 2.50 3.91
N LYS A 159 2.43 3.79 4.20
CA LYS A 159 3.19 4.88 3.55
C LYS A 159 4.44 5.25 4.34
N VAL A 160 4.34 5.22 5.67
CA VAL A 160 5.48 5.42 6.58
C VAL A 160 6.50 4.29 6.41
N GLY A 161 6.05 3.05 6.15
CA GLY A 161 6.91 1.88 5.98
C GLY A 161 8.07 2.11 5.01
N PRO A 162 7.83 2.39 3.73
CA PRO A 162 8.91 2.67 2.78
C PRO A 162 9.76 3.89 3.15
N GLY A 163 9.13 4.92 3.75
CA GLY A 163 9.82 6.13 4.20
C GLY A 163 10.88 5.86 5.29
N VAL A 164 10.59 4.96 6.22
CA VAL A 164 11.55 4.56 7.28
C VAL A 164 12.41 3.38 6.82
N GLY A 165 11.82 2.45 6.07
CA GLY A 165 12.50 1.23 5.61
C GLY A 165 13.63 1.49 4.64
N ALA A 166 13.47 2.43 3.70
CA ALA A 166 14.51 2.69 2.70
C ALA A 166 15.81 3.24 3.31
N PRO A 167 15.83 4.28 4.18
CA PRO A 167 17.06 4.73 4.80
C PRO A 167 17.66 3.69 5.75
N LEU A 168 16.83 2.91 6.47
CA LEU A 168 17.31 1.84 7.33
C LEU A 168 17.98 0.73 6.51
N ALA A 169 17.35 0.31 5.41
CA ALA A 169 17.92 -0.68 4.51
C ALA A 169 19.22 -0.17 3.87
N ALA A 170 19.24 1.09 3.40
CA ALA A 170 20.44 1.70 2.82
C ALA A 170 21.59 1.77 3.82
N TRP A 171 21.32 2.14 5.06
CA TRP A 171 22.31 2.19 6.14
C TRP A 171 22.89 0.81 6.46
N LEU A 172 22.03 -0.22 6.62
CA LEU A 172 22.47 -1.60 6.87
C LEU A 172 23.23 -2.18 5.68
N LEU A 173 22.79 -1.87 4.45
CA LEU A 173 23.44 -2.28 3.22
C LEU A 173 24.85 -1.71 3.12
N ALA A 174 25.01 -0.41 3.43
CA ALA A 174 26.30 0.25 3.39
C ALA A 174 27.31 -0.29 4.44
N LEU A 175 26.81 -0.72 5.62
CA LEU A 175 27.65 -1.23 6.69
C LEU A 175 27.99 -2.72 6.57
N TYR A 176 27.02 -3.53 6.16
CA TYR A 176 27.09 -4.99 6.30
C TYR A 176 26.85 -5.76 4.98
N GLY A 177 26.57 -5.04 3.88
CA GLY A 177 26.19 -5.64 2.60
C GLY A 177 24.78 -6.22 2.60
N TRP A 178 24.31 -6.63 1.40
CA TRP A 178 22.92 -7.02 1.18
C TRP A 178 22.49 -8.28 1.96
N ARG A 179 23.39 -9.26 2.14
CA ARG A 179 23.04 -10.49 2.88
C ARG A 179 22.67 -10.20 4.33
N MET A 180 23.52 -9.47 5.05
CA MET A 180 23.26 -9.13 6.45
C MET A 180 22.10 -8.15 6.59
N MET A 181 21.90 -7.23 5.64
CA MET A 181 20.71 -6.37 5.61
C MET A 181 19.43 -7.21 5.63
N PHE A 182 19.30 -8.22 4.76
CA PHE A 182 18.11 -9.08 4.72
C PHE A 182 17.97 -9.94 5.99
N VAL A 183 19.05 -10.45 6.56
CA VAL A 183 19.02 -11.20 7.83
C VAL A 183 18.53 -10.30 8.96
N LEU A 184 19.13 -9.13 9.13
CA LEU A 184 18.81 -8.24 10.24
C LEU A 184 17.37 -7.70 10.16
N LEU A 185 16.92 -7.28 8.98
CA LEU A 185 15.56 -6.77 8.80
C LEU A 185 14.52 -7.89 8.91
N GLY A 186 14.76 -9.05 8.29
CA GLY A 186 13.86 -10.19 8.36
C GLY A 186 13.72 -10.74 9.79
N LEU A 187 14.83 -11.07 10.44
CA LEU A 187 14.78 -11.58 11.83
C LEU A 187 14.36 -10.50 12.83
N GLY A 188 14.72 -9.24 12.60
CA GLY A 188 14.28 -8.12 13.43
C GLY A 188 12.76 -7.99 13.50
N GLY A 189 12.06 -8.33 12.42
CA GLY A 189 10.60 -8.38 12.38
C GLY A 189 9.99 -9.37 13.37
N LEU A 190 10.70 -10.46 13.72
CA LEU A 190 10.20 -11.47 14.66
C LEU A 190 10.02 -10.95 16.09
N ILE A 191 10.72 -9.87 16.48
CA ILE A 191 10.57 -9.23 17.78
C ILE A 191 9.10 -8.80 18.01
N TRP A 192 8.42 -8.42 16.93
CA TRP A 192 7.00 -8.03 16.97
C TRP A 192 6.07 -9.15 17.42
N LEU A 193 6.43 -10.43 17.21
CA LEU A 193 5.61 -11.56 17.63
C LEU A 193 5.43 -11.61 19.16
N LEU A 194 6.41 -11.18 19.94
CA LEU A 194 6.36 -11.24 21.40
C LEU A 194 5.18 -10.42 21.98
N PRO A 195 5.06 -9.11 21.72
CA PRO A 195 3.93 -8.34 22.20
C PRO A 195 2.62 -8.74 21.51
N TRP A 196 2.63 -9.17 20.24
CA TRP A 196 1.44 -9.64 19.53
C TRP A 196 0.81 -10.86 20.22
N MET A 197 1.60 -11.91 20.45
CA MET A 197 1.10 -13.15 21.08
C MET A 197 0.63 -12.93 22.51
N LYS A 198 1.25 -11.98 23.25
CA LYS A 198 0.91 -11.67 24.64
C LYS A 198 -0.34 -10.79 24.77
N LEU A 199 -0.52 -9.81 23.90
CA LEU A 199 -1.54 -8.77 24.06
C LEU A 199 -2.83 -9.04 23.29
N VAL A 200 -2.73 -9.69 22.10
CA VAL A 200 -3.90 -9.92 21.25
C VAL A 200 -4.62 -11.19 21.69
N LYS A 201 -5.94 -11.06 21.88
CA LYS A 201 -6.84 -12.17 22.19
C LYS A 201 -7.43 -12.74 20.90
N ASP A 202 -7.81 -14.01 20.94
CA ASP A 202 -8.51 -14.70 19.84
C ASP A 202 -10.03 -14.69 20.12
N ASP A 203 -10.61 -13.50 20.14
CA ASP A 203 -12.02 -13.26 20.53
C ASP A 203 -12.88 -12.64 19.40
N ASP A 204 -12.29 -12.30 18.28
CA ASP A 204 -12.96 -11.62 17.17
C ASP A 204 -14.12 -12.43 16.56
N ARG A 205 -14.02 -13.78 16.54
CA ARG A 205 -15.12 -14.64 16.07
C ARG A 205 -16.32 -14.64 17.02
N GLN A 206 -16.08 -14.55 18.31
CA GLN A 206 -17.14 -14.46 19.32
C GLN A 206 -17.85 -13.10 19.22
N ILE A 207 -17.08 -12.02 19.02
CA ILE A 207 -17.60 -10.67 18.81
C ILE A 207 -18.45 -10.62 17.52
N GLU A 208 -17.98 -11.24 16.43
CA GLU A 208 -18.72 -11.34 15.17
C GLU A 208 -20.07 -12.03 15.37
N ALA A 209 -20.09 -13.19 16.01
CA ALA A 209 -21.31 -13.95 16.27
C ALA A 209 -22.35 -13.14 17.07
N LEU A 210 -21.91 -12.28 18.00
CA LEU A 210 -22.76 -11.38 18.77
C LEU A 210 -23.30 -10.21 17.93
N GLN A 211 -22.52 -9.71 16.96
CA GLN A 211 -22.90 -8.59 16.10
C GLN A 211 -23.77 -9.00 14.90
N ALA A 212 -23.58 -10.22 14.37
CA ALA A 212 -24.30 -10.72 13.19
C ALA A 212 -25.84 -10.80 13.39
N LYS A 213 -26.32 -10.82 14.63
CA LYS A 213 -27.76 -10.80 14.96
C LYS A 213 -28.46 -9.45 14.71
N LYS A 214 -27.75 -8.40 14.23
CA LYS A 214 -28.26 -7.02 14.30
C LYS A 214 -28.64 -6.32 12.97
N SER A 215 -28.42 -6.86 11.77
CA SER A 215 -28.77 -6.08 10.53
C SER A 215 -28.99 -6.93 9.26
N PRO A 216 -30.21 -6.97 8.70
CA PRO A 216 -30.45 -7.32 7.30
C PRO A 216 -30.30 -6.07 6.41
N GLY A 217 -29.26 -6.00 5.59
CA GLY A 217 -29.07 -4.89 4.63
C GLY A 217 -29.80 -5.14 3.31
N THR A 218 -30.41 -4.10 2.74
CA THR A 218 -31.01 -4.07 1.39
C THR A 218 -29.92 -4.36 0.33
N GLN A 219 -30.10 -5.42 -0.45
CA GLN A 219 -29.13 -5.82 -1.48
C GLN A 219 -29.40 -5.07 -2.80
N VAL A 220 -28.41 -4.31 -3.26
CA VAL A 220 -28.42 -3.75 -4.63
C VAL A 220 -27.87 -4.80 -5.61
N PRO A 221 -28.51 -5.06 -6.76
CA PRO A 221 -28.02 -6.00 -7.75
C PRO A 221 -26.60 -5.62 -8.21
N PHE A 222 -25.65 -6.56 -8.11
CA PHE A 222 -24.25 -6.33 -8.40
C PHE A 222 -23.99 -5.92 -9.86
N SER A 223 -24.80 -6.42 -10.80
CA SER A 223 -24.75 -6.04 -12.22
C SER A 223 -24.98 -4.56 -12.46
N ARG A 224 -25.92 -3.94 -11.75
CA ARG A 224 -26.16 -2.48 -11.85
C ARG A 224 -25.00 -1.67 -11.32
N VAL A 225 -24.31 -2.17 -10.30
CA VAL A 225 -23.16 -1.51 -9.72
C VAL A 225 -22.00 -1.54 -10.71
N LEU A 226 -21.70 -2.70 -11.31
CA LEU A 226 -20.65 -2.84 -12.32
C LEU A 226 -20.90 -2.08 -13.62
N ALA A 227 -22.17 -1.85 -13.97
CA ALA A 227 -22.53 -1.07 -15.15
C ALA A 227 -22.27 0.45 -14.99
N SER A 228 -22.00 0.92 -13.77
CA SER A 228 -21.78 2.35 -13.52
C SER A 228 -20.40 2.82 -13.97
N PRO A 229 -20.32 3.88 -14.80
CA PRO A 229 -19.05 4.49 -15.17
C PRO A 229 -18.23 4.99 -13.96
N VAL A 230 -18.87 5.35 -12.85
CA VAL A 230 -18.20 5.74 -11.61
C VAL A 230 -17.29 4.65 -11.10
N ILE A 231 -17.72 3.39 -11.15
CA ILE A 231 -16.93 2.26 -10.67
C ILE A 231 -15.66 2.12 -11.50
N TRP A 232 -15.79 2.12 -12.83
CA TRP A 232 -14.64 2.02 -13.72
C TRP A 232 -13.71 3.24 -13.62
N GLY A 233 -14.27 4.43 -13.42
CA GLY A 233 -13.48 5.63 -13.16
C GLY A 233 -12.66 5.54 -11.88
N THR A 234 -13.23 5.01 -10.79
CA THR A 234 -12.50 4.80 -9.54
C THR A 234 -11.47 3.66 -9.63
N VAL A 235 -11.78 2.59 -10.36
CA VAL A 235 -10.87 1.46 -10.63
C VAL A 235 -9.66 1.92 -11.43
N ILE A 236 -9.88 2.63 -12.56
CA ILE A 236 -8.80 3.19 -13.40
C ILE A 236 -7.96 4.18 -12.60
N GLY A 237 -8.61 5.09 -11.86
CA GLY A 237 -7.88 6.07 -11.05
C GLY A 237 -7.05 5.41 -9.95
N THR A 238 -7.57 4.35 -9.30
CA THR A 238 -6.81 3.59 -8.30
C THR A 238 -5.61 2.88 -8.94
N PHE A 239 -5.79 2.29 -10.12
CA PHE A 239 -4.69 1.70 -10.88
C PHE A 239 -3.60 2.73 -11.16
N CYS A 240 -3.96 3.89 -11.73
CA CYS A 240 -3.02 4.95 -12.09
C CYS A 240 -2.27 5.51 -10.86
N TYR A 241 -2.99 5.70 -9.75
CA TYR A 241 -2.40 6.11 -8.48
C TYR A 241 -1.34 5.10 -7.98
N GLN A 242 -1.72 3.84 -7.93
CA GLN A 242 -0.84 2.79 -7.42
C GLN A 242 0.32 2.49 -8.38
N TYR A 243 0.16 2.73 -9.68
CA TYR A 243 1.24 2.60 -10.65
C TYR A 243 2.43 3.50 -10.27
N PHE A 244 2.16 4.78 -9.99
CA PHE A 244 3.20 5.70 -9.57
C PHE A 244 3.79 5.36 -8.20
N VAL A 245 2.95 4.99 -7.22
CA VAL A 245 3.42 4.56 -5.89
C VAL A 245 4.35 3.35 -5.99
N TYR A 246 3.98 2.33 -6.77
CA TYR A 246 4.82 1.14 -6.91
C TYR A 246 6.07 1.38 -7.74
N PHE A 247 6.03 2.25 -8.74
CA PHE A 247 7.26 2.72 -9.38
C PHE A 247 8.21 3.35 -8.35
N CYS A 248 7.71 4.27 -7.53
CA CYS A 248 8.52 4.91 -6.50
C CYS A 248 9.08 3.91 -5.47
N MET A 249 8.33 2.86 -5.12
CA MET A 249 8.83 1.81 -4.22
C MET A 249 9.90 0.93 -4.86
N THR A 250 9.80 0.64 -6.16
CA THR A 250 10.59 -0.42 -6.80
C THR A 250 11.75 0.11 -7.64
N TRP A 251 11.59 1.29 -8.24
CA TRP A 251 12.57 1.83 -9.19
C TRP A 251 13.17 3.19 -8.80
N MET A 252 12.48 4.00 -7.97
CA MET A 252 13.00 5.30 -7.54
C MET A 252 14.37 5.20 -6.82
N PRO A 253 14.62 4.20 -5.95
CA PRO A 253 15.96 4.01 -5.38
C PRO A 253 17.05 3.87 -6.45
N ALA A 254 16.78 3.06 -7.48
CA ALA A 254 17.72 2.90 -8.59
C ALA A 254 17.87 4.15 -9.44
N TYR A 255 16.79 4.85 -9.73
CA TYR A 255 16.83 6.11 -10.44
C TYR A 255 17.74 7.13 -9.74
N PHE A 256 17.65 7.22 -8.42
CA PHE A 256 18.50 8.12 -7.63
C PHE A 256 19.97 7.74 -7.69
N VAL A 257 20.31 6.46 -7.58
CA VAL A 257 21.70 6.00 -7.63
C VAL A 257 22.25 6.01 -9.06
N GLU A 258 21.55 5.39 -10.01
CA GLU A 258 22.08 5.16 -11.37
C GLU A 258 22.00 6.40 -12.28
N ARG A 259 20.93 7.20 -12.18
CA ARG A 259 20.71 8.37 -13.05
C ARG A 259 21.17 9.68 -12.41
N ARG A 260 21.08 9.78 -11.07
CA ARG A 260 21.39 11.00 -10.33
C ARG A 260 22.68 10.91 -9.51
N ASN A 261 23.37 9.77 -9.57
CA ASN A 261 24.65 9.50 -8.89
C ASN A 261 24.61 9.78 -7.36
N LEU A 262 23.48 9.51 -6.69
CA LEU A 262 23.39 9.66 -5.25
C LEU A 262 24.06 8.51 -4.54
N SER A 263 24.66 8.80 -3.38
CA SER A 263 25.09 7.76 -2.44
C SER A 263 23.87 7.01 -1.89
N LEU A 264 24.07 5.78 -1.38
CA LEU A 264 23.01 4.98 -0.77
C LEU A 264 22.30 5.72 0.37
N ASN A 265 23.04 6.44 1.21
CA ASN A 265 22.46 7.21 2.31
C ASN A 265 21.59 8.37 1.80
N SER A 266 22.06 9.12 0.80
CA SER A 266 21.29 10.20 0.20
C SER A 266 20.04 9.65 -0.50
N MET A 267 20.14 8.56 -1.24
CA MET A 267 19.01 7.86 -1.85
C MET A 267 17.95 7.47 -0.80
N GLY A 268 18.40 6.89 0.32
CA GLY A 268 17.50 6.54 1.42
C GLY A 268 16.76 7.76 1.98
N LEU A 269 17.46 8.88 2.20
CA LEU A 269 16.87 10.12 2.69
C LEU A 269 15.85 10.73 1.72
N TYR A 270 16.17 10.81 0.41
CA TYR A 270 15.21 11.33 -0.57
C TYR A 270 13.98 10.43 -0.72
N THR A 271 14.16 9.11 -0.63
CA THR A 271 13.04 8.16 -0.58
C THR A 271 12.18 8.40 0.67
N MET A 272 12.82 8.61 1.84
CA MET A 272 12.13 8.95 3.08
C MET A 272 11.31 10.24 2.93
N PHE A 273 11.92 11.33 2.46
CA PHE A 273 11.21 12.61 2.28
C PHE A 273 10.02 12.48 1.33
N SER A 274 10.14 11.70 0.27
CA SER A 274 9.06 11.47 -0.69
C SER A 274 7.85 10.76 -0.05
N PHE A 275 8.07 9.65 0.67
CA PHE A 275 6.98 8.88 1.28
C PHE A 275 6.43 9.54 2.55
N MET A 276 7.28 10.16 3.37
CA MET A 276 6.83 10.92 4.55
C MET A 276 6.07 12.17 4.14
N GLY A 277 6.54 12.87 3.11
CA GLY A 277 5.82 13.99 2.52
C GLY A 277 4.43 13.58 2.03
N MET A 278 4.32 12.43 1.35
CA MET A 278 3.04 11.87 0.94
C MET A 278 2.13 11.58 2.14
N ALA A 279 2.64 11.02 3.23
CA ALA A 279 1.84 10.72 4.42
C ALA A 279 1.33 12.00 5.10
N VAL A 280 2.18 13.02 5.23
CA VAL A 280 1.82 14.33 5.80
C VAL A 280 0.77 15.01 4.94
N VAL A 281 1.01 15.12 3.62
CA VAL A 281 0.06 15.76 2.69
C VAL A 281 -1.27 15.01 2.66
N ALA A 282 -1.27 13.67 2.71
CA ALA A 282 -2.50 12.88 2.76
C ALA A 282 -3.36 13.21 4.00
N THR A 283 -2.70 13.35 5.15
CA THR A 283 -3.38 13.70 6.41
C THR A 283 -3.97 15.11 6.36
N LEU A 284 -3.17 16.09 5.92
CA LEU A 284 -3.60 17.48 5.78
C LEU A 284 -4.70 17.66 4.75
N ALA A 285 -4.61 16.97 3.61
CA ALA A 285 -5.62 17.03 2.56
C ALA A 285 -6.94 16.39 2.99
N GLY A 286 -6.89 15.27 3.73
CA GLY A 286 -8.09 14.66 4.32
C GLY A 286 -8.78 15.62 5.28
N TRP A 287 -8.03 16.19 6.21
CA TRP A 287 -8.54 17.18 7.15
C TRP A 287 -9.12 18.44 6.45
N ALA A 288 -8.40 18.98 5.46
CA ALA A 288 -8.85 20.15 4.73
C ALA A 288 -10.15 19.88 3.95
N ALA A 289 -10.25 18.72 3.30
CA ALA A 289 -11.46 18.30 2.59
C ALA A 289 -12.65 18.17 3.56
N ASP A 290 -12.48 17.52 4.70
CA ASP A 290 -13.52 17.37 5.71
C ASP A 290 -13.97 18.74 6.28
N ARG A 291 -13.02 19.66 6.51
CA ARG A 291 -13.36 21.03 6.95
C ARG A 291 -14.13 21.84 5.89
N MET A 292 -13.77 21.69 4.60
CA MET A 292 -14.51 22.34 3.50
C MET A 292 -15.93 21.78 3.38
N ILE A 293 -16.12 20.47 3.55
CA ILE A 293 -17.43 19.82 3.54
C ILE A 293 -18.26 20.28 4.74
N ALA A 294 -17.67 20.32 5.93
CA ALA A 294 -18.35 20.81 7.14
C ALA A 294 -18.82 22.28 7.05
N ARG A 295 -18.17 23.09 6.18
CA ARG A 295 -18.56 24.47 5.88
C ARG A 295 -19.62 24.60 4.75
N GLY A 296 -20.25 23.50 4.33
CA GLY A 296 -21.28 23.46 3.30
C GLY A 296 -20.78 23.14 1.88
N GLY A 297 -19.51 22.77 1.73
CA GLY A 297 -18.99 22.30 0.43
C GLY A 297 -19.61 20.97 0.01
N ASP A 298 -19.88 20.81 -1.30
CA ASP A 298 -20.38 19.56 -1.84
C ASP A 298 -19.35 18.44 -1.69
N PRO A 299 -19.62 17.34 -0.96
CA PRO A 299 -18.63 16.29 -0.68
C PRO A 299 -18.00 15.69 -1.93
N VAL A 300 -18.78 15.50 -3.00
CA VAL A 300 -18.29 14.91 -4.24
C VAL A 300 -17.37 15.88 -4.98
N ARG A 301 -17.73 17.17 -5.06
CA ARG A 301 -16.90 18.19 -5.73
C ARG A 301 -15.59 18.41 -4.97
N VAL A 302 -15.65 18.54 -3.64
CA VAL A 302 -14.45 18.76 -2.81
C VAL A 302 -13.48 17.59 -2.94
N ARG A 303 -13.92 16.36 -2.68
CA ARG A 303 -13.06 15.18 -2.73
C ARG A 303 -12.52 14.90 -4.14
N LYS A 304 -13.36 15.09 -5.16
CA LYS A 304 -12.95 15.00 -6.57
C LYS A 304 -11.89 16.04 -6.92
N GLY A 305 -12.03 17.28 -6.44
CA GLY A 305 -11.06 18.36 -6.64
C GLY A 305 -9.68 17.99 -6.07
N PHE A 306 -9.63 17.53 -4.81
CA PHE A 306 -8.38 17.06 -4.20
C PHE A 306 -7.77 15.87 -4.95
N THR A 307 -8.60 14.95 -5.45
CA THR A 307 -8.13 13.79 -6.21
C THR A 307 -7.49 14.21 -7.54
N ILE A 308 -8.13 15.08 -8.29
CA ILE A 308 -7.60 15.60 -9.56
C ILE A 308 -6.34 16.43 -9.31
N ALA A 309 -6.34 17.32 -8.29
CA ALA A 309 -5.17 18.10 -7.92
C ALA A 309 -3.97 17.20 -7.57
N GLY A 310 -4.20 16.09 -6.84
CA GLY A 310 -3.14 15.13 -6.53
C GLY A 310 -2.52 14.51 -7.77
N PHE A 311 -3.31 14.11 -8.77
CA PHE A 311 -2.80 13.61 -10.04
C PHE A 311 -2.01 14.66 -10.82
N LEU A 312 -2.50 15.90 -10.86
CA LEU A 312 -1.83 16.99 -11.57
C LEU A 312 -0.49 17.35 -10.92
N VAL A 313 -0.44 17.42 -9.57
CA VAL A 313 0.83 17.64 -8.86
C VAL A 313 1.77 16.47 -9.07
N ALA A 314 1.27 15.23 -9.01
CA ALA A 314 2.10 14.05 -9.29
C ALA A 314 2.67 14.06 -10.72
N SER A 315 1.93 14.56 -11.70
CA SER A 315 2.38 14.66 -13.11
C SER A 315 3.58 15.60 -13.31
N THR A 316 3.90 16.44 -12.32
CA THR A 316 5.09 17.30 -12.37
C THR A 316 6.41 16.52 -12.27
N GLU A 317 6.34 15.20 -11.94
CA GLU A 317 7.51 14.32 -11.93
C GLU A 317 8.27 14.36 -13.26
N LEU A 318 7.55 14.48 -14.38
CA LEU A 318 8.16 14.56 -15.72
C LEU A 318 9.08 15.77 -15.88
N ILE A 319 8.78 16.90 -15.21
CA ILE A 319 9.64 18.11 -15.23
C ILE A 319 10.99 17.77 -14.60
N GLY A 320 10.97 17.07 -13.46
CA GLY A 320 12.20 16.61 -12.81
C GLY A 320 12.93 15.54 -13.59
N ALA A 321 12.19 14.61 -14.19
CA ALA A 321 12.78 13.52 -14.98
C ALA A 321 13.56 14.02 -16.21
N LEU A 322 13.01 15.00 -16.92
CA LEU A 322 13.61 15.58 -18.12
C LEU A 322 14.66 16.66 -17.83
N SER A 323 14.82 17.07 -16.55
CA SER A 323 15.82 18.09 -16.18
C SER A 323 17.21 17.49 -16.07
N ASP A 324 18.22 18.18 -16.63
CA ASP A 324 19.63 17.84 -16.44
C ASP A 324 20.13 18.19 -15.02
N SER A 325 19.47 19.12 -14.35
CA SER A 325 19.80 19.50 -12.96
C SER A 325 19.36 18.45 -11.96
N SER A 326 20.30 17.84 -11.24
CA SER A 326 20.01 16.89 -10.18
C SER A 326 19.15 17.51 -9.06
N SER A 327 19.36 18.78 -8.71
CA SER A 327 18.58 19.47 -7.70
C SER A 327 17.11 19.62 -8.11
N VAL A 328 16.84 19.97 -9.35
CA VAL A 328 15.49 20.07 -9.91
C VAL A 328 14.83 18.69 -9.94
N ALA A 329 15.55 17.68 -10.40
CA ALA A 329 15.05 16.31 -10.44
C ALA A 329 14.67 15.78 -9.06
N LEU A 330 15.52 16.00 -8.07
CA LEU A 330 15.27 15.56 -6.68
C LEU A 330 14.10 16.33 -6.04
N PHE A 331 14.03 17.64 -6.27
CA PHE A 331 12.89 18.43 -5.82
C PHE A 331 11.57 17.88 -6.37
N PHE A 332 11.47 17.67 -7.69
CA PHE A 332 10.25 17.17 -8.30
C PHE A 332 9.96 15.70 -7.94
N ALA A 333 10.95 14.87 -7.69
CA ALA A 333 10.74 13.51 -7.20
C ALA A 333 10.07 13.50 -5.82
N VAL A 334 10.52 14.36 -4.89
CA VAL A 334 9.89 14.52 -3.56
C VAL A 334 8.54 15.21 -3.68
N PHE A 335 8.44 16.28 -4.45
CA PHE A 335 7.24 17.11 -4.59
C PHE A 335 6.08 16.33 -5.23
N SER A 336 6.35 15.59 -6.31
CA SER A 336 5.33 14.84 -7.05
C SER A 336 4.71 13.71 -6.21
N LEU A 337 5.56 12.90 -5.54
CA LEU A 337 5.05 11.82 -4.68
C LEU A 337 4.36 12.39 -3.44
N SER A 338 4.89 13.47 -2.83
CA SER A 338 4.22 14.16 -1.73
C SER A 338 2.87 14.71 -2.16
N GLY A 339 2.79 15.33 -3.33
CA GLY A 339 1.57 15.88 -3.91
C GLY A 339 0.50 14.83 -4.22
N LEU A 340 0.91 13.59 -4.54
CA LEU A 340 -0.01 12.47 -4.68
C LEU A 340 -0.78 12.19 -3.38
N GLY A 341 -0.24 12.61 -2.24
CA GLY A 341 -0.91 12.59 -0.93
C GLY A 341 -2.27 13.30 -0.93
N LEU A 342 -2.44 14.37 -1.73
CA LEU A 342 -3.70 15.12 -1.83
C LEU A 342 -4.89 14.20 -2.15
N MET A 343 -4.69 13.18 -2.96
CA MET A 343 -5.75 12.27 -3.34
C MET A 343 -5.90 11.05 -2.41
N THR A 344 -4.87 10.67 -1.65
CA THR A 344 -4.78 9.39 -0.94
C THR A 344 -6.00 9.05 -0.08
N ALA A 345 -6.44 9.98 0.78
CA ALA A 345 -7.66 9.80 1.59
C ALA A 345 -8.93 10.08 0.78
N ASN A 346 -8.85 11.04 -0.13
CA ASN A 346 -10.00 11.59 -0.82
C ASN A 346 -10.61 10.64 -1.85
N TYR A 347 -9.81 9.87 -2.61
CA TYR A 347 -10.36 8.95 -3.62
C TYR A 347 -11.11 7.77 -3.01
N TRP A 348 -10.65 7.24 -1.88
CA TRP A 348 -11.36 6.20 -1.14
C TRP A 348 -12.68 6.73 -0.55
N ALA A 349 -12.64 7.90 0.07
CA ALA A 349 -13.81 8.53 0.64
C ALA A 349 -14.82 8.95 -0.44
N LEU A 350 -14.37 9.40 -1.62
CA LEU A 350 -15.22 9.71 -2.77
C LEU A 350 -15.95 8.46 -3.28
N THR A 351 -15.27 7.33 -3.36
CA THR A 351 -15.87 6.03 -3.71
C THR A 351 -17.02 5.70 -2.74
N GLN A 352 -16.78 5.82 -1.43
CA GLN A 352 -17.79 5.54 -0.42
C GLN A 352 -18.98 6.53 -0.46
N THR A 353 -18.74 7.78 -0.88
CA THR A 353 -19.79 8.80 -1.02
C THR A 353 -20.71 8.55 -2.22
N LEU A 354 -20.18 7.98 -3.31
CA LEU A 354 -20.90 7.78 -4.57
C LEU A 354 -21.62 6.42 -4.66
N ILE A 355 -21.32 5.48 -3.76
CA ILE A 355 -21.82 4.11 -3.84
C ILE A 355 -22.78 3.83 -2.69
N PRO A 356 -23.93 3.18 -2.95
CA PRO A 356 -24.86 2.77 -1.90
C PRO A 356 -24.18 1.87 -0.85
N GLY A 357 -24.46 2.10 0.43
CA GLY A 357 -23.81 1.42 1.56
C GLY A 357 -23.77 -0.11 1.46
N ALA A 358 -24.86 -0.74 0.95
CA ALA A 358 -24.94 -2.19 0.73
C ALA A 358 -23.96 -2.74 -0.32
N ALA A 359 -23.43 -1.89 -1.23
CA ALA A 359 -22.51 -2.28 -2.28
C ALA A 359 -21.05 -1.89 -1.98
N VAL A 360 -20.80 -1.05 -0.98
CA VAL A 360 -19.47 -0.49 -0.66
C VAL A 360 -18.44 -1.59 -0.46
N GLY A 361 -18.72 -2.63 0.30
CA GLY A 361 -17.77 -3.71 0.58
C GLY A 361 -17.29 -4.43 -0.68
N ARG A 362 -18.21 -4.73 -1.62
CA ARG A 362 -17.88 -5.40 -2.89
C ARG A 362 -17.04 -4.50 -3.79
N ILE A 363 -17.38 -3.22 -3.86
CA ILE A 363 -16.66 -2.25 -4.72
C ILE A 363 -15.28 -1.95 -4.15
N VAL A 364 -15.15 -1.78 -2.84
CA VAL A 364 -13.85 -1.66 -2.17
C VAL A 364 -12.97 -2.88 -2.46
N GLY A 365 -13.55 -4.09 -2.48
CA GLY A 365 -12.84 -5.31 -2.88
C GLY A 365 -12.31 -5.25 -4.32
N ILE A 366 -13.14 -4.85 -5.30
CA ILE A 366 -12.72 -4.67 -6.70
C ILE A 366 -11.64 -3.60 -6.82
N GLN A 367 -11.84 -2.46 -6.16
CA GLN A 367 -10.89 -1.35 -6.17
C GLN A 367 -9.56 -1.75 -5.53
N ASN A 368 -9.57 -2.56 -4.46
CA ASN A 368 -8.36 -3.10 -3.85
C ASN A 368 -7.64 -4.12 -4.75
N CYS A 369 -8.39 -4.95 -5.49
CA CYS A 369 -7.81 -5.81 -6.51
C CYS A 369 -7.12 -4.97 -7.60
N ALA A 370 -7.78 -3.94 -8.12
CA ALA A 370 -7.21 -3.00 -9.08
C ALA A 370 -5.98 -2.25 -8.52
N ALA A 371 -5.91 -2.03 -7.21
CA ALA A 371 -4.78 -1.41 -6.54
C ALA A 371 -3.52 -2.31 -6.51
N ASN A 372 -3.65 -3.61 -6.64
CA ASN A 372 -2.54 -4.56 -6.61
C ASN A 372 -1.97 -4.89 -8.00
N ILE A 373 -2.77 -4.78 -9.07
CA ILE A 373 -2.32 -5.04 -10.45
C ILE A 373 -1.13 -4.15 -10.84
N PRO A 374 -1.08 -2.85 -10.51
CA PRO A 374 0.09 -2.01 -10.79
C PRO A 374 1.37 -2.48 -10.11
N GLY A 375 1.28 -3.22 -9.00
CA GLY A 375 2.44 -3.85 -8.36
C GLY A 375 3.12 -4.88 -9.27
N ILE A 376 2.37 -5.47 -10.20
CA ILE A 376 2.90 -6.35 -11.25
C ILE A 376 3.35 -5.51 -12.45
N VAL A 377 2.46 -4.64 -12.94
CA VAL A 377 2.65 -3.93 -14.22
C VAL A 377 3.78 -2.88 -14.13
N ALA A 378 3.82 -2.06 -13.08
CA ALA A 378 4.76 -0.95 -13.00
C ALA A 378 6.22 -1.42 -12.96
N PRO A 379 6.64 -2.40 -12.12
CA PRO A 379 8.02 -2.86 -12.13
C PRO A 379 8.42 -3.54 -13.45
N LEU A 380 7.54 -4.39 -14.01
CA LEU A 380 7.81 -5.09 -15.27
C LEU A 380 7.93 -4.13 -16.45
N LEU A 381 6.96 -3.23 -16.62
CA LEU A 381 6.95 -2.27 -17.72
C LEU A 381 8.15 -1.32 -17.63
N THR A 382 8.50 -0.86 -16.43
CA THR A 382 9.68 -0.03 -16.21
C THR A 382 10.95 -0.77 -16.59
N GLY A 383 11.11 -2.03 -16.16
CA GLY A 383 12.27 -2.86 -16.48
C GLY A 383 12.41 -3.10 -17.98
N TRP A 384 11.30 -3.42 -18.64
CA TRP A 384 11.28 -3.61 -20.09
C TRP A 384 11.59 -2.32 -20.86
N LEU A 385 10.96 -1.21 -20.50
CA LEU A 385 11.21 0.10 -21.15
C LEU A 385 12.67 0.53 -20.95
N LYS A 386 13.19 0.43 -19.73
CA LYS A 386 14.57 0.79 -19.44
C LYS A 386 15.56 -0.09 -20.20
N GLN A 387 15.33 -1.40 -20.27
CA GLN A 387 16.21 -2.32 -20.99
C GLN A 387 16.20 -2.06 -22.50
N THR A 388 15.04 -1.74 -23.09
CA THR A 388 14.90 -1.51 -24.53
C THR A 388 15.39 -0.14 -24.98
N THR A 389 15.22 0.90 -24.14
CA THR A 389 15.60 2.28 -24.47
C THR A 389 16.95 2.71 -23.91
N GLY A 390 17.51 1.95 -22.95
CA GLY A 390 18.75 2.32 -22.25
C GLY A 390 18.61 3.52 -21.30
N SER A 391 17.38 4.06 -21.10
CA SER A 391 17.12 5.30 -20.38
C SER A 391 15.95 5.17 -19.41
N TYR A 392 15.90 6.06 -18.42
CA TYR A 392 14.72 6.23 -17.54
C TYR A 392 13.64 7.12 -18.19
N ASP A 393 13.87 7.77 -19.32
CA ASP A 393 12.95 8.73 -19.90
C ASP A 393 11.62 8.08 -20.34
N ALA A 394 11.68 6.90 -21.00
CA ALA A 394 10.49 6.17 -21.40
C ALA A 394 9.65 5.67 -20.20
N PRO A 395 10.22 5.08 -19.13
CA PRO A 395 9.50 4.81 -17.89
C PRO A 395 8.82 6.05 -17.28
N MET A 396 9.49 7.20 -17.24
CA MET A 396 8.92 8.44 -16.69
C MET A 396 7.75 8.97 -17.55
N GLN A 397 7.88 8.92 -18.87
CA GLN A 397 6.78 9.25 -19.78
C GLN A 397 5.58 8.30 -19.59
N ALA A 398 5.82 7.01 -19.38
CA ALA A 398 4.75 6.05 -19.11
C ALA A 398 3.99 6.40 -17.81
N ILE A 399 4.70 6.78 -16.73
CA ILE A 399 4.09 7.25 -15.49
C ILE A 399 3.19 8.47 -15.76
N TRP A 400 3.70 9.45 -16.49
CA TRP A 400 2.96 10.66 -16.84
C TRP A 400 1.67 10.35 -17.61
N VAL A 401 1.72 9.43 -18.57
CA VAL A 401 0.53 8.96 -19.32
C VAL A 401 -0.50 8.34 -18.37
N PHE A 402 -0.08 7.47 -17.45
CA PHE A 402 -1.00 6.88 -16.45
C PHE A 402 -1.58 7.94 -15.51
N LEU A 403 -0.78 8.91 -15.04
CA LEU A 403 -1.28 9.98 -14.18
C LEU A 403 -2.33 10.83 -14.89
N LEU A 404 -2.12 11.18 -16.15
CA LEU A 404 -3.11 11.90 -16.97
C LEU A 404 -4.36 11.04 -17.26
N ALA A 405 -4.20 9.73 -17.48
CA ALA A 405 -5.33 8.82 -17.61
C ALA A 405 -6.17 8.79 -16.31
N GLY A 406 -5.52 8.87 -15.14
CA GLY A 406 -6.18 9.04 -13.85
C GLY A 406 -6.99 10.34 -13.78
N VAL A 407 -6.41 11.48 -14.21
CA VAL A 407 -7.16 12.75 -14.32
C VAL A 407 -8.38 12.58 -15.20
N ALA A 408 -8.21 12.03 -16.40
CA ALA A 408 -9.29 11.83 -17.38
C ALA A 408 -10.41 10.94 -16.79
N ALA A 409 -10.05 9.83 -16.10
CA ALA A 409 -11.01 8.95 -15.47
C ALA A 409 -11.86 9.70 -14.44
N TYR A 410 -11.24 10.51 -13.58
CA TYR A 410 -12.01 11.29 -12.59
C TYR A 410 -12.81 12.42 -13.23
N VAL A 411 -12.31 13.11 -14.25
CA VAL A 411 -13.02 14.18 -14.93
C VAL A 411 -14.26 13.66 -15.66
N PHE A 412 -14.12 12.57 -16.41
CA PHE A 412 -15.15 12.13 -17.36
C PHE A 412 -16.07 11.04 -16.78
N LEU A 413 -15.56 10.08 -16.01
CA LEU A 413 -16.32 8.92 -15.54
C LEU A 413 -16.87 9.11 -14.11
N VAL A 414 -16.13 9.77 -13.20
CA VAL A 414 -16.55 9.95 -11.82
C VAL A 414 -17.43 11.21 -11.70
N ARG A 415 -18.73 11.05 -11.99
CA ARG A 415 -19.73 12.13 -11.92
C ARG A 415 -20.96 11.66 -11.17
N LYS A 416 -21.61 12.55 -10.38
CA LYS A 416 -22.86 12.27 -9.65
C LYS A 416 -23.93 11.61 -10.53
N LYS A 417 -24.12 12.09 -11.77
CA LYS A 417 -25.12 11.58 -12.69
C LYS A 417 -24.96 10.11 -13.08
N TYR A 418 -23.78 9.54 -12.87
CA TYR A 418 -23.47 8.14 -13.16
C TYR A 418 -23.43 7.27 -11.90
N ALA A 419 -23.74 7.83 -10.73
CA ALA A 419 -23.74 7.06 -9.48
C ALA A 419 -24.80 5.95 -9.50
N PRO A 420 -24.47 4.72 -9.10
CA PRO A 420 -25.44 3.62 -9.07
C PRO A 420 -26.48 3.90 -7.99
N GLY A 421 -27.71 4.16 -8.39
CA GLY A 421 -28.83 4.46 -7.47
C GLY A 421 -29.53 5.79 -7.74
N GLY A 422 -29.10 6.54 -8.76
CA GLY A 422 -29.70 7.84 -9.11
C GLY A 422 -29.48 8.88 -8.00
N ALA A 423 -28.49 9.75 -8.14
CA ALA A 423 -28.26 10.86 -7.20
C ALA A 423 -29.39 11.92 -7.31
N GLY A 424 -30.57 11.54 -6.87
CA GLY A 424 -31.75 12.40 -6.77
C GLY A 424 -32.41 12.44 -5.38
N THR A 425 -31.88 11.68 -4.42
CA THR A 425 -32.44 11.63 -3.06
C THR A 425 -31.32 11.46 -2.03
N ILE A 426 -30.63 12.51 -1.70
CA ILE A 426 -30.13 12.86 -0.35
C ILE A 426 -30.13 14.36 -0.26
#